data_4a2b9c15f2602034ea0a665152b39272
#
_entry.id   4a2b9c15f2602034ea0a665152b39272
#
_cell.length_a   1.000
_cell.length_b   1.000
_cell.length_c   1.000
_cell.angle_alpha   90.00
_cell.angle_beta   90.00
_cell.angle_gamma   90.00
#
_symmetry.space_group_name_H-M   'P 1'
#
loop_
_entity.id
_entity.type
_entity.pdbx_description
1 polymer ?
#
loop_
_entity_poly.entity_id
_entity_poly.type
_entity_poly.pdbx_seq_one_letter_code
_entity_poly.pdbx_strand_id
1 'polypeptide(L)'
;TVTEQSATAGLLAPTERRRTMKYICLGYLEPGKFEGMTEDERHAVLDECFEHNDHLRANGHLVAEVPLQPQETALTLYWKNGKVATTDGPYAETKEQLGGLQILEARDLNHAIQLVSQLPGFKYGLGPVEIRPVADISEMIKESEQRRRKDSSGFSFGGIERG
;
A
#
# COMPACT_ATOMS: atom_id res chain seq x y z
N THR A 1 -24.72 -35.23 50.09
CA THR A 1 -25.14 -35.21 48.66
C THR A 1 -24.47 -34.02 47.97
N VAL A 2 -23.38 -34.28 47.28
CA VAL A 2 -22.63 -33.33 46.50
C VAL A 2 -23.16 -33.38 45.08
N THR A 3 -23.68 -32.25 44.60
CA THR A 3 -24.14 -32.15 43.20
C THR A 3 -22.99 -31.51 42.39
N GLU A 4 -22.36 -32.30 41.51
CA GLU A 4 -21.41 -31.83 40.49
C GLU A 4 -22.17 -31.00 39.46
N GLN A 5 -21.83 -29.75 39.34
CA GLN A 5 -22.19 -28.92 38.19
C GLN A 5 -21.09 -29.04 37.15
N SER A 6 -21.39 -29.76 36.08
CA SER A 6 -20.60 -29.86 34.88
C SER A 6 -20.57 -28.50 34.17
N ALA A 7 -19.40 -27.86 34.15
CA ALA A 7 -19.15 -26.68 33.36
C ALA A 7 -18.94 -27.09 31.89
N THR A 8 -19.95 -26.88 31.07
CA THR A 8 -19.85 -26.97 29.62
C THR A 8 -18.97 -25.80 29.14
N ALA A 9 -17.74 -26.12 28.80
CA ALA A 9 -16.87 -25.21 28.08
C ALA A 9 -17.51 -24.93 26.70
N GLY A 10 -18.10 -23.75 26.56
CA GLY A 10 -18.62 -23.27 25.29
C GLY A 10 -17.46 -23.14 24.32
N LEU A 11 -17.46 -23.95 23.27
CA LEU A 11 -16.60 -23.79 22.11
C LEU A 11 -16.92 -22.42 21.51
N LEU A 12 -15.98 -21.47 21.68
CA LEU A 12 -16.03 -20.21 20.95
C LEU A 12 -15.93 -20.54 19.45
N ALA A 13 -16.99 -20.21 18.72
CA ALA A 13 -17.02 -20.32 17.26
C ALA A 13 -15.79 -19.58 16.70
N PRO A 14 -15.17 -20.08 15.61
CA PRO A 14 -14.05 -19.40 14.98
C PRO A 14 -14.51 -17.99 14.64
N THR A 15 -13.84 -16.99 15.23
CA THR A 15 -14.05 -15.57 14.94
C THR A 15 -13.97 -15.41 13.42
N GLU A 16 -15.11 -15.10 12.80
CA GLU A 16 -15.15 -14.63 11.41
C GLU A 16 -14.06 -13.61 11.27
N ARG A 17 -13.01 -13.94 10.51
CA ARG A 17 -11.98 -12.98 10.14
C ARG A 17 -12.71 -11.85 9.43
N ARG A 18 -12.94 -10.74 10.12
CA ARG A 18 -13.51 -9.54 9.51
C ARG A 18 -12.69 -9.25 8.26
N ARG A 19 -13.37 -9.30 7.11
CA ARG A 19 -12.77 -9.05 5.82
C ARG A 19 -12.18 -7.64 5.85
N THR A 20 -10.85 -7.54 5.84
CA THR A 20 -10.15 -6.28 5.73
C THR A 20 -9.94 -5.94 4.26
N MET A 21 -9.83 -4.66 3.97
CA MET A 21 -9.47 -4.13 2.66
C MET A 21 -8.12 -3.42 2.76
N LYS A 22 -7.39 -3.43 1.65
CA LYS A 22 -6.14 -2.67 1.55
C LYS A 22 -6.41 -1.29 0.97
N TYR A 23 -5.74 -0.31 1.53
CA TYR A 23 -5.76 1.08 1.08
C TYR A 23 -4.33 1.54 0.87
N ILE A 24 -4.08 2.21 -0.26
CA ILE A 24 -2.83 2.91 -0.46
C ILE A 24 -3.00 4.35 0.02
N CYS A 25 -2.04 4.83 0.79
CA CYS A 25 -1.97 6.20 1.29
C CYS A 25 -0.77 6.87 0.63
N LEU A 26 -1.01 7.88 -0.17
CA LEU A 26 -0.01 8.66 -0.86
C LEU A 26 0.25 9.93 -0.06
N GLY A 27 1.43 10.02 0.55
CA GLY A 27 1.84 11.16 1.35
C GLY A 27 2.55 12.20 0.49
N TYR A 28 1.98 13.40 0.42
CA TYR A 28 2.55 14.53 -0.29
C TYR A 28 3.23 15.48 0.68
N LEU A 29 4.37 16.04 0.30
CA LEU A 29 5.15 16.97 1.10
C LEU A 29 5.17 18.34 0.43
N GLU A 30 5.00 19.38 1.22
CA GLU A 30 5.25 20.75 0.77
C GLU A 30 6.77 20.99 0.75
N PRO A 31 7.35 21.37 -0.42
CA PRO A 31 8.79 21.61 -0.54
C PRO A 31 9.29 22.65 0.47
N GLY A 32 10.44 22.40 1.08
CA GLY A 32 11.06 23.30 2.04
C GLY A 32 10.46 23.28 3.45
N LYS A 33 9.32 22.60 3.64
CA LYS A 33 8.66 22.57 4.96
C LYS A 33 9.48 21.80 6.00
N PHE A 34 9.93 20.62 5.64
CA PHE A 34 10.75 19.77 6.52
C PHE A 34 12.18 20.32 6.64
N GLU A 35 12.76 20.77 5.53
CA GLU A 35 14.11 21.34 5.48
C GLU A 35 14.20 22.66 6.27
N GLY A 36 13.12 23.43 6.37
CA GLY A 36 13.03 24.67 7.13
C GLY A 36 12.93 24.48 8.64
N MET A 37 12.72 23.25 9.12
CA MET A 37 12.67 22.92 10.54
C MET A 37 14.09 22.92 11.15
N THR A 38 14.18 23.21 12.43
CA THR A 38 15.41 22.95 13.21
C THR A 38 15.72 21.46 13.28
N GLU A 39 16.94 21.09 13.64
CA GLU A 39 17.35 19.70 13.79
C GLU A 39 16.49 18.99 14.86
N ASP A 40 16.25 19.63 15.99
CA ASP A 40 15.42 19.07 17.08
C ASP A 40 13.97 18.87 16.63
N GLU A 41 13.40 19.80 15.86
CA GLU A 41 12.05 19.66 15.30
C GLU A 41 11.99 18.49 14.32
N ARG A 42 12.96 18.34 13.43
CA ARG A 42 13.01 17.20 12.51
C ARG A 42 13.11 15.87 13.23
N HIS A 43 13.96 15.79 14.27
CA HIS A 43 14.07 14.58 15.09
C HIS A 43 12.75 14.26 15.77
N ALA A 44 12.09 15.25 16.37
CA ALA A 44 10.78 15.05 17.01
C ALA A 44 9.72 14.53 16.03
N VAL A 45 9.64 15.11 14.83
CA VAL A 45 8.72 14.65 13.77
C VAL A 45 9.00 13.21 13.39
N LEU A 46 10.27 12.86 13.14
CA LEU A 46 10.66 11.52 12.73
C LEU A 46 10.37 10.49 13.81
N ASP A 47 10.71 10.79 15.07
CA ASP A 47 10.48 9.90 16.20
C ASP A 47 8.97 9.62 16.38
N GLU A 48 8.13 10.66 16.34
CA GLU A 48 6.68 10.50 16.43
C GLU A 48 6.12 9.68 15.24
N CYS A 49 6.63 9.89 14.03
CA CYS A 49 6.21 9.13 12.85
C CYS A 49 6.60 7.65 12.95
N PHE A 50 7.82 7.34 13.38
CA PHE A 50 8.27 5.97 13.55
C PHE A 50 7.51 5.25 14.65
N GLU A 51 7.29 5.89 15.80
CA GLU A 51 6.48 5.34 16.87
C GLU A 51 5.04 5.05 16.43
N HIS A 52 4.42 5.98 15.70
CA HIS A 52 3.10 5.79 15.13
C HIS A 52 3.05 4.61 14.16
N ASN A 53 4.03 4.50 13.26
CA ASN A 53 4.12 3.41 12.30
C ASN A 53 4.34 2.05 12.99
N ASP A 54 5.15 2.01 14.04
CA ASP A 54 5.35 0.80 14.84
C ASP A 54 4.06 0.38 15.54
N HIS A 55 3.28 1.32 16.04
CA HIS A 55 1.97 1.06 16.62
C HIS A 55 0.98 0.51 15.57
N LEU A 56 0.90 1.10 14.40
CA LEU A 56 0.06 0.60 13.30
C LEU A 56 0.46 -0.81 12.86
N ARG A 57 1.77 -1.08 12.81
CA ARG A 57 2.31 -2.39 12.43
C ARG A 57 2.00 -3.44 13.49
N ALA A 58 2.18 -3.12 14.77
CA ALA A 58 1.87 -4.00 15.89
C ALA A 58 0.38 -4.39 15.95
N ASN A 59 -0.51 -3.49 15.51
CA ASN A 59 -1.96 -3.73 15.46
C ASN A 59 -2.43 -4.34 14.12
N GLY A 60 -1.52 -4.67 13.22
CA GLY A 60 -1.82 -5.32 11.93
C GLY A 60 -2.41 -4.39 10.87
N HIS A 61 -2.28 -3.08 11.05
CA HIS A 61 -2.80 -2.09 10.09
C HIS A 61 -1.79 -1.66 9.05
N LEU A 62 -0.50 -1.55 9.38
CA LEU A 62 0.54 -1.17 8.43
C LEU A 62 1.13 -2.41 7.76
N VAL A 63 0.88 -2.56 6.46
CA VAL A 63 1.39 -3.68 5.64
C VAL A 63 2.74 -3.33 5.03
N ALA A 64 2.88 -2.13 4.51
CA ALA A 64 4.12 -1.65 3.91
C ALA A 64 4.24 -0.13 4.07
N GLU A 65 5.47 0.33 4.13
CA GLU A 65 5.85 1.73 4.16
C GLU A 65 7.00 1.94 3.19
N VAL A 66 6.85 2.89 2.28
CA VAL A 66 7.83 3.16 1.22
C VAL A 66 8.10 4.66 1.16
N PRO A 67 9.14 5.15 1.85
CA PRO A 67 9.61 6.52 1.67
C PRO A 67 10.27 6.65 0.31
N LEU A 68 10.11 7.80 -0.35
CA LEU A 68 10.72 8.10 -1.63
C LEU A 68 11.86 9.10 -1.46
N GLN A 69 12.86 8.97 -2.35
CA GLN A 69 13.87 10.01 -2.52
C GLN A 69 13.24 11.28 -3.12
N PRO A 70 13.92 12.42 -3.05
CA PRO A 70 13.43 13.67 -3.62
C PRO A 70 13.05 13.53 -5.09
N GLN A 71 12.05 14.32 -5.52
CA GLN A 71 11.50 14.23 -6.88
C GLN A 71 12.53 14.51 -8.00
N GLU A 72 13.61 15.21 -7.70
CA GLU A 72 14.72 15.49 -8.64
C GLU A 72 15.43 14.20 -9.08
N THR A 73 15.28 13.11 -8.30
CA THR A 73 15.82 11.79 -8.64
C THR A 73 14.88 11.00 -9.56
N ALA A 74 13.67 11.50 -9.82
CA ALA A 74 12.69 10.81 -10.62
C ALA A 74 13.08 10.74 -12.10
N LEU A 75 12.66 9.66 -12.76
CA LEU A 75 12.75 9.48 -14.20
C LEU A 75 11.38 9.02 -14.70
N THR A 76 10.88 9.67 -15.72
CA THR A 76 9.60 9.32 -16.34
C THR A 76 9.81 8.67 -17.70
N LEU A 77 9.13 7.56 -17.97
CA LEU A 77 9.15 6.84 -19.23
C LEU A 77 7.86 7.08 -20.01
N TYR A 78 7.98 7.30 -21.32
CA TYR A 78 6.86 7.49 -22.22
C TYR A 78 6.95 6.53 -23.41
N TRP A 79 5.81 6.12 -23.91
CA TRP A 79 5.74 5.50 -25.24
C TRP A 79 5.59 6.59 -26.29
N LYS A 80 6.60 6.76 -27.14
CA LYS A 80 6.62 7.80 -28.16
C LYS A 80 7.21 7.25 -29.46
N ASN A 81 6.49 7.42 -30.59
CA ASN A 81 6.97 7.01 -31.91
C ASN A 81 7.41 5.53 -31.98
N GLY A 82 6.64 4.61 -31.39
CA GLY A 82 6.90 3.18 -31.43
C GLY A 82 8.04 2.70 -30.50
N LYS A 83 8.52 3.52 -29.58
CA LYS A 83 9.58 3.18 -28.63
C LYS A 83 9.40 3.86 -27.28
N VAL A 84 10.10 3.34 -26.27
CA VAL A 84 10.18 3.99 -24.97
C VAL A 84 11.14 5.17 -25.05
N ALA A 85 10.71 6.32 -24.57
CA ALA A 85 11.50 7.52 -24.35
C ALA A 85 11.53 7.88 -22.86
N THR A 86 12.57 8.54 -22.40
CA THR A 86 12.74 8.95 -21.01
C THR A 86 12.81 10.46 -20.87
N THR A 87 12.36 10.98 -19.73
CA THR A 87 12.49 12.37 -19.34
C THR A 87 12.86 12.42 -17.86
N ASP A 88 13.84 13.25 -17.51
CA ASP A 88 14.19 13.48 -16.10
C ASP A 88 13.05 14.22 -15.39
N GLY A 89 12.86 13.89 -14.12
CA GLY A 89 11.85 14.48 -13.27
C GLY A 89 10.55 13.67 -13.18
N PRO A 90 9.63 14.11 -12.30
CA PRO A 90 8.33 13.45 -12.08
C PRO A 90 7.41 13.67 -13.27
N TYR A 91 6.43 12.76 -13.43
CA TYR A 91 5.41 12.86 -14.48
C TYR A 91 4.56 14.14 -14.38
N ALA A 92 4.18 14.52 -13.18
CA ALA A 92 3.40 15.72 -12.92
C ALA A 92 4.18 16.68 -12.03
N GLU A 93 4.30 17.92 -12.48
CA GLU A 93 4.82 19.02 -11.66
C GLU A 93 3.66 19.56 -10.80
N THR A 94 3.78 19.39 -9.50
CA THR A 94 2.79 19.83 -8.50
C THR A 94 3.47 20.64 -7.41
N LYS A 95 2.69 21.48 -6.73
CA LYS A 95 3.20 22.29 -5.61
C LYS A 95 3.66 21.37 -4.48
N GLU A 96 2.84 20.37 -4.13
CA GLU A 96 3.17 19.31 -3.19
C GLU A 96 3.79 18.13 -3.95
N GLN A 97 4.82 17.51 -3.37
CA GLN A 97 5.57 16.43 -4.00
C GLN A 97 5.28 15.11 -3.29
N LEU A 98 5.11 14.03 -4.06
CA LEU A 98 4.95 12.70 -3.49
C LEU A 98 6.22 12.32 -2.72
N GLY A 99 6.12 12.22 -1.39
CA GLY A 99 7.24 11.89 -0.50
C GLY A 99 7.30 10.45 -0.06
N GLY A 100 6.19 9.72 -0.19
CA GLY A 100 6.13 8.32 0.19
C GLY A 100 4.74 7.75 0.09
N LEU A 101 4.65 6.45 0.31
CA LEU A 101 3.37 5.75 0.37
C LEU A 101 3.34 4.72 1.50
N GLN A 102 2.14 4.43 1.97
CA GLN A 102 1.87 3.34 2.91
C GLN A 102 0.75 2.47 2.35
N ILE A 103 0.80 1.18 2.65
CA ILE A 103 -0.31 0.26 2.41
C ILE A 103 -0.87 -0.12 3.77
N LEU A 104 -2.15 0.21 3.97
CA LEU A 104 -2.87 -0.09 5.20
C LEU A 104 -3.91 -1.19 4.98
N GLU A 105 -4.13 -2.00 6.01
CA GLU A 105 -5.31 -2.85 6.14
C GLU A 105 -6.30 -2.21 7.12
N ALA A 106 -7.54 -2.02 6.65
CA ALA A 106 -8.64 -1.49 7.44
C ALA A 106 -9.94 -2.23 7.11
N ARG A 107 -10.93 -2.13 8.00
CA ARG A 107 -12.24 -2.78 7.82
C ARG A 107 -13.02 -2.18 6.66
N ASP A 108 -12.92 -0.87 6.52
CA ASP A 108 -13.60 -0.04 5.53
C ASP A 108 -12.89 1.32 5.37
N LEU A 109 -13.37 2.16 4.48
CA LEU A 109 -12.80 3.48 4.23
C LEU A 109 -12.83 4.39 5.47
N ASN A 110 -13.91 4.37 6.25
CA ASN A 110 -14.01 5.18 7.46
C ASN A 110 -12.94 4.79 8.48
N HIS A 111 -12.68 3.50 8.64
CA HIS A 111 -11.59 3.02 9.49
C HIS A 111 -10.22 3.44 8.95
N ALA A 112 -9.99 3.36 7.64
CA ALA A 112 -8.75 3.86 7.02
C ALA A 112 -8.56 5.37 7.28
N ILE A 113 -9.61 6.18 7.14
CA ILE A 113 -9.58 7.61 7.45
C ILE A 113 -9.22 7.85 8.92
N GLN A 114 -9.80 7.10 9.86
CA GLN A 114 -9.48 7.21 11.28
C GLN A 114 -7.99 6.92 11.57
N LEU A 115 -7.44 5.87 10.96
CA LEU A 115 -6.02 5.52 11.10
C LEU A 115 -5.11 6.61 10.53
N VAL A 116 -5.39 7.08 9.32
CA VAL A 116 -4.59 8.09 8.62
C VAL A 116 -4.68 9.45 9.31
N SER A 117 -5.86 9.81 9.86
CA SER A 117 -6.05 11.10 10.54
C SER A 117 -5.14 11.29 11.77
N GLN A 118 -4.56 10.21 12.30
CA GLN A 118 -3.66 10.24 13.44
C GLN A 118 -2.18 10.37 13.05
N LEU A 119 -1.87 10.46 11.74
CA LEU A 119 -0.50 10.62 11.28
C LEU A 119 0.12 11.90 11.83
N PRO A 120 1.29 11.84 12.49
CA PRO A 120 1.95 13.01 13.07
C PRO A 120 2.27 14.09 12.05
N GLY A 121 2.49 13.73 10.78
CA GLY A 121 2.73 14.67 9.70
C GLY A 121 1.67 15.76 9.56
N PHE A 122 0.40 15.48 9.87
CA PHE A 122 -0.66 16.51 9.88
C PHE A 122 -0.44 17.58 10.94
N LYS A 123 -0.05 17.18 12.15
CA LYS A 123 0.26 18.10 13.26
C LYS A 123 1.36 19.10 12.88
N TYR A 124 2.34 18.64 12.10
CA TYR A 124 3.45 19.44 11.64
C TYR A 124 3.20 20.14 10.29
N GLY A 125 2.02 19.92 9.70
CA GLY A 125 1.64 20.53 8.43
C GLY A 125 2.54 20.12 7.26
N LEU A 126 3.02 18.88 7.24
CA LEU A 126 3.96 18.40 6.20
C LEU A 126 3.31 18.29 4.82
N GLY A 127 2.02 18.02 4.76
CA GLY A 127 1.27 17.97 3.51
C GLY A 127 0.05 17.05 3.59
N PRO A 128 -0.72 16.97 2.49
CA PRO A 128 -1.91 16.14 2.39
C PRO A 128 -1.57 14.66 2.21
N VAL A 129 -2.53 13.80 2.53
CA VAL A 129 -2.48 12.36 2.25
C VAL A 129 -3.70 11.97 1.44
N GLU A 130 -3.49 11.37 0.29
CA GLU A 130 -4.54 10.80 -0.55
C GLU A 130 -4.73 9.32 -0.21
N ILE A 131 -5.97 8.89 0.01
CA ILE A 131 -6.31 7.49 0.31
C ILE A 131 -7.06 6.90 -0.87
N ARG A 132 -6.59 5.74 -1.39
CA ARG A 132 -7.27 4.98 -2.44
C ARG A 132 -7.46 3.52 -2.03
N PRO A 133 -8.65 2.93 -2.22
CA PRO A 133 -8.82 1.49 -2.11
C PRO A 133 -7.95 0.75 -3.13
N VAL A 134 -7.29 -0.32 -2.71
CA VAL A 134 -6.55 -1.19 -3.62
C VAL A 134 -7.54 -2.08 -4.36
N ALA A 135 -7.44 -2.14 -5.70
CA ALA A 135 -8.31 -2.97 -6.51
C ALA A 135 -7.98 -4.47 -6.32
N ASP A 136 -9.00 -5.29 -6.12
CA ASP A 136 -8.87 -6.75 -6.17
C ASP A 136 -9.06 -7.22 -7.62
N ILE A 137 -7.98 -7.65 -8.24
CA ILE A 137 -7.96 -8.16 -9.62
C ILE A 137 -7.81 -9.67 -9.69
N SER A 138 -8.04 -10.40 -8.59
CA SER A 138 -7.82 -11.85 -8.48
C SER A 138 -8.60 -12.64 -9.54
N GLU A 139 -9.86 -12.28 -9.79
CA GLU A 139 -10.69 -12.95 -10.81
C GLU A 139 -10.17 -12.67 -12.22
N MET A 140 -9.76 -11.44 -12.52
CA MET A 140 -9.16 -11.09 -13.81
C MET A 140 -7.87 -11.88 -14.08
N ILE A 141 -7.06 -12.10 -13.05
CA ILE A 141 -5.84 -12.92 -13.14
C ILE A 141 -6.20 -14.37 -13.46
N LYS A 142 -7.14 -14.97 -12.72
CA LYS A 142 -7.59 -16.35 -12.94
C LYS A 142 -8.13 -16.56 -14.36
N GLU A 143 -8.99 -15.65 -14.83
CA GLU A 143 -9.52 -15.72 -16.18
C GLU A 143 -8.41 -15.59 -17.25
N SER A 144 -7.44 -14.70 -17.05
CA SER A 144 -6.29 -14.55 -17.93
C SER A 144 -5.44 -15.81 -17.98
N GLU A 145 -5.16 -16.42 -16.82
CA GLU A 145 -4.42 -17.67 -16.73
C GLU A 145 -5.13 -18.81 -17.46
N GLN A 146 -6.44 -18.92 -17.32
CA GLN A 146 -7.23 -19.94 -18.02
C GLN A 146 -7.15 -19.77 -19.54
N ARG A 147 -7.24 -18.53 -20.05
CA ARG A 147 -7.10 -18.25 -21.51
C ARG A 147 -5.70 -18.65 -22.00
N ARG A 148 -4.64 -18.22 -21.33
CA ARG A 148 -3.25 -18.52 -21.70
C ARG A 148 -2.93 -20.02 -21.69
N ARG A 149 -3.52 -20.79 -20.76
CA ARG A 149 -3.37 -22.25 -20.71
C ARG A 149 -4.05 -22.95 -21.88
N LYS A 150 -5.25 -22.49 -22.31
CA LYS A 150 -5.94 -23.03 -23.47
C LYS A 150 -5.15 -22.80 -24.75
N ASP A 151 -4.58 -21.62 -24.94
CA ASP A 151 -3.77 -21.28 -26.11
C ASP A 151 -2.47 -22.11 -26.17
N SER A 152 -1.84 -22.38 -25.02
CA SER A 152 -0.63 -23.22 -24.94
C SER A 152 -0.90 -24.70 -25.21
N SER A 153 -2.10 -25.21 -24.97
CA SER A 153 -2.49 -26.61 -25.24
C SER A 153 -2.82 -26.86 -26.72
N GLY A 154 -3.04 -25.80 -27.50
CA GLY A 154 -3.30 -25.87 -28.95
C GLY A 154 -2.05 -25.93 -29.83
N PHE A 155 -0.85 -25.73 -29.27
CA PHE A 155 0.40 -25.79 -30.03
C PHE A 155 0.99 -27.21 -29.95
N SER A 156 0.45 -28.11 -30.78
CA SER A 156 1.07 -29.42 -31.04
C SER A 156 2.26 -29.19 -31.95
N PHE A 157 3.47 -29.50 -31.50
CA PHE A 157 4.62 -29.60 -32.35
C PHE A 157 4.38 -30.71 -33.37
N GLY A 158 4.08 -30.35 -34.61
CA GLY A 158 4.08 -31.28 -35.74
C GLY A 158 5.50 -31.90 -35.82
N GLY A 159 5.56 -33.25 -35.70
CA GLY A 159 6.79 -33.99 -35.77
C GLY A 159 7.54 -33.72 -37.06
N ILE A 160 8.84 -33.44 -36.98
CA ILE A 160 9.77 -33.41 -38.09
C ILE A 160 10.02 -34.89 -38.43
N GLU A 161 9.42 -35.40 -39.47
CA GLU A 161 9.85 -36.66 -40.09
C GLU A 161 11.20 -36.42 -40.75
N ARG A 162 12.24 -37.13 -40.22
CA ARG A 162 13.52 -37.23 -40.87
C ARG A 162 13.41 -38.27 -42.00
N GLY A 163 13.45 -37.80 -43.25
CA GLY A 163 13.71 -38.61 -44.41
C GLY A 163 15.22 -38.85 -44.58
#